data_335dfc1a49c842bfaa43f6a10ac1d814
#
_entry.id   335dfc1a49c842bfaa43f6a10ac1d814
#
_cell.length_a   1.000
_cell.length_b   1.000
_cell.length_c   1.000
_cell.angle_alpha   90.00
_cell.angle_beta   90.00
_cell.angle_gamma   90.00
#
_symmetry.space_group_name_H-M   'P 1'
#
loop_
_entity.id
_entity.type
_entity.pdbx_description
1 polymer ?
#
loop_
_entity_poly.entity_id
_entity_poly.type
_entity_poly.pdbx_seq_one_letter_code
_entity_poly.pdbx_strand_id
1 'polypeptide(L)'
;YETNTTVSSDSLLKKYLRYHIIGSSYKMADLGTMQGSDMTRIWNTLADNQVMTVTYDSLSTDKYTINGLGESAKFTTSNSNILSKNGYVHEIDGWLPVWEPKQSTVVWDLADYSEVKNEVGADYHPLEPVASEQKYNLSKVTCYTSLIGESDTKNNSYHYIDYVTCKSNLKAAINYDRVVFNVGYMGSVEMKTPTIIKGKYKVTLSFVYLTDHSFMRQMTDGNGGLMKMTIDDANVTYNSPYTTVNSAFAGVYTSTIYDQVDFSETSSHKFKFVVLDPAASTNSKFSLQLDCITFTPITE
;
A
#
# COMPACT_ATOMS: atom_id res chain seq x y z
N TYR A 1 -21.91 -27.33 -6.42
CA TYR A 1 -22.75 -26.48 -5.56
C TYR A 1 -23.39 -27.40 -4.52
N GLU A 2 -22.89 -27.36 -3.29
CA GLU A 2 -23.61 -27.93 -2.16
C GLU A 2 -24.86 -27.07 -1.95
N THR A 3 -26.02 -27.61 -2.19
CA THR A 3 -27.29 -26.99 -1.89
C THR A 3 -27.46 -26.97 -0.38
N ASN A 4 -26.97 -25.91 0.25
CA ASN A 4 -27.26 -25.65 1.65
C ASN A 4 -28.73 -25.21 1.73
N THR A 5 -29.61 -26.16 2.04
CA THR A 5 -31.07 -26.04 2.03
C THR A 5 -31.62 -25.05 3.07
N THR A 6 -30.76 -24.34 3.81
CA THR A 6 -31.16 -23.39 4.86
C THR A 6 -31.11 -21.93 4.44
N VAL A 7 -30.55 -21.58 3.26
CA VAL A 7 -30.45 -20.20 2.80
C VAL A 7 -31.55 -19.91 1.79
N SER A 8 -32.35 -18.86 2.03
CA SER A 8 -33.39 -18.46 1.10
C SER A 8 -32.80 -17.97 -0.24
N SER A 9 -33.51 -18.22 -1.35
CA SER A 9 -33.12 -17.72 -2.68
C SER A 9 -32.94 -16.22 -2.70
N ASP A 10 -33.74 -15.47 -1.95
CA ASP A 10 -33.63 -13.99 -1.84
C ASP A 10 -32.33 -13.56 -1.14
N SER A 11 -31.87 -14.32 -0.15
CA SER A 11 -30.62 -14.04 0.55
C SER A 11 -29.42 -14.28 -0.38
N LEU A 12 -29.44 -15.35 -1.19
CA LEU A 12 -28.40 -15.63 -2.18
C LEU A 12 -28.36 -14.57 -3.28
N LEU A 13 -29.52 -14.19 -3.80
CA LEU A 13 -29.62 -13.14 -4.81
C LEU A 13 -29.12 -11.80 -4.27
N LYS A 14 -29.49 -11.43 -3.04
CA LYS A 14 -29.00 -10.23 -2.39
C LYS A 14 -27.48 -10.25 -2.22
N LYS A 15 -26.91 -11.37 -1.78
CA LYS A 15 -25.46 -11.54 -1.67
C LYS A 15 -24.78 -11.37 -3.03
N TYR A 16 -25.34 -12.01 -4.07
CA TYR A 16 -24.85 -11.92 -5.44
C TYR A 16 -24.85 -10.47 -5.95
N LEU A 17 -25.96 -9.76 -5.82
CA LEU A 17 -26.07 -8.37 -6.27
C LEU A 17 -25.10 -7.45 -5.50
N ARG A 18 -24.98 -7.61 -4.19
CA ARG A 18 -24.06 -6.83 -3.36
C ARG A 18 -22.59 -7.11 -3.70
N TYR A 19 -22.29 -8.32 -4.17
CA TYR A 19 -20.94 -8.70 -4.60
C TYR A 19 -20.46 -7.90 -5.82
N HIS A 20 -21.38 -7.48 -6.70
CA HIS A 20 -21.05 -6.67 -7.88
C HIS A 20 -20.91 -5.17 -7.59
N ILE A 21 -20.95 -4.76 -6.34
CA ILE A 21 -20.88 -3.36 -5.95
C ILE A 21 -19.66 -3.12 -5.06
N ILE A 22 -18.78 -2.22 -5.47
CA ILE A 22 -17.68 -1.69 -4.66
C ILE A 22 -18.19 -0.42 -3.98
N GLY A 23 -17.86 -0.24 -2.68
CA GLY A 23 -18.43 0.82 -1.84
C GLY A 23 -18.00 2.25 -2.18
N SER A 24 -17.18 2.46 -3.21
CA SER A 24 -16.70 3.77 -3.67
C SER A 24 -16.77 3.88 -5.19
N SER A 25 -16.65 5.11 -5.70
CA SER A 25 -16.79 5.40 -7.13
C SER A 25 -15.44 5.37 -7.82
N TYR A 26 -15.22 4.42 -8.73
CA TYR A 26 -13.98 4.25 -9.47
C TYR A 26 -14.23 4.19 -10.96
N LYS A 27 -13.36 4.83 -11.74
CA LYS A 27 -13.24 4.56 -13.18
C LYS A 27 -12.49 3.25 -13.37
N MET A 28 -12.64 2.62 -14.51
CA MET A 28 -11.92 1.38 -14.84
C MET A 28 -10.40 1.54 -14.71
N ALA A 29 -9.87 2.71 -15.09
CA ALA A 29 -8.45 3.02 -14.92
C ALA A 29 -8.00 3.02 -13.44
N ASP A 30 -8.87 3.37 -12.50
CA ASP A 30 -8.56 3.40 -11.07
C ASP A 30 -8.62 2.00 -10.44
N LEU A 31 -9.29 1.03 -11.10
CA LEU A 31 -9.46 -0.32 -10.56
C LEU A 31 -8.20 -1.16 -10.64
N GLY A 32 -7.27 -0.84 -11.52
CA GLY A 32 -6.07 -1.65 -11.75
C GLY A 32 -4.80 -0.87 -12.01
N THR A 33 -4.77 0.45 -11.81
CA THR A 33 -3.57 1.23 -12.05
C THR A 33 -2.55 1.06 -10.95
N MET A 34 -1.50 0.32 -11.27
CA MET A 34 -0.19 0.51 -10.66
C MET A 34 0.85 0.37 -11.77
N GLN A 35 1.91 1.15 -11.73
CA GLN A 35 3.04 0.97 -12.63
C GLN A 35 3.76 -0.33 -12.26
N GLY A 36 3.86 -1.23 -13.19
CA GLY A 36 4.50 -2.52 -13.02
C GLY A 36 3.64 -3.64 -13.62
N SER A 37 4.28 -4.70 -14.09
CA SER A 37 3.60 -5.89 -14.59
C SER A 37 2.82 -6.57 -13.45
N ASP A 38 1.60 -6.98 -13.75
CA ASP A 38 0.83 -7.97 -12.99
C ASP A 38 0.42 -7.57 -11.57
N MET A 39 -0.08 -6.35 -11.38
CA MET A 39 -0.54 -5.92 -10.05
C MET A 39 -2.02 -6.19 -9.85
N THR A 40 -2.29 -7.03 -8.85
CA THR A 40 -3.64 -7.36 -8.41
C THR A 40 -4.07 -6.40 -7.30
N ARG A 41 -5.19 -5.71 -7.50
CA ARG A 41 -5.86 -4.95 -6.43
C ARG A 41 -7.02 -5.74 -5.85
N ILE A 42 -7.18 -5.61 -4.54
CA ILE A 42 -8.25 -6.26 -3.79
C ILE A 42 -9.27 -5.20 -3.37
N TRP A 43 -10.52 -5.40 -3.76
CA TRP A 43 -11.61 -4.48 -3.52
C TRP A 43 -12.64 -5.08 -2.59
N ASN A 44 -12.99 -4.38 -1.51
CA ASN A 44 -14.12 -4.76 -0.68
C ASN A 44 -15.43 -4.53 -1.45
N THR A 45 -16.25 -5.57 -1.52
CA THR A 45 -17.60 -5.47 -2.09
C THR A 45 -18.61 -5.09 -1.00
N LEU A 46 -19.84 -4.77 -1.40
CA LEU A 46 -20.93 -4.59 -0.43
C LEU A 46 -21.48 -5.91 0.11
N ALA A 47 -21.06 -7.07 -0.40
CA ALA A 47 -21.38 -8.36 0.20
C ALA A 47 -20.47 -8.58 1.43
N ASP A 48 -21.08 -9.00 2.54
CA ASP A 48 -20.38 -9.13 3.81
C ASP A 48 -19.22 -10.13 3.71
N ASN A 49 -18.03 -9.71 4.11
CA ASN A 49 -16.78 -10.49 4.09
C ASN A 49 -16.38 -11.00 2.70
N GLN A 50 -16.80 -10.34 1.63
CA GLN A 50 -16.45 -10.72 0.26
C GLN A 50 -15.62 -9.63 -0.40
N VAL A 51 -14.61 -10.07 -1.11
CA VAL A 51 -13.72 -9.20 -1.90
C VAL A 51 -13.72 -9.60 -3.36
N MET A 52 -13.38 -8.66 -4.21
CA MET A 52 -13.16 -8.84 -5.63
C MET A 52 -11.72 -8.45 -5.93
N THR A 53 -11.03 -9.20 -6.76
CA THR A 53 -9.70 -8.82 -7.24
C THR A 53 -9.78 -8.31 -8.67
N VAL A 54 -9.01 -7.27 -8.96
CA VAL A 54 -8.82 -6.77 -10.33
C VAL A 54 -7.33 -6.75 -10.60
N THR A 55 -6.91 -7.46 -11.63
CA THR A 55 -5.52 -7.50 -12.09
C THR A 55 -5.40 -6.70 -13.38
N TYR A 56 -4.44 -5.79 -13.44
CA TYR A 56 -4.08 -5.07 -14.66
C TYR A 56 -2.85 -5.71 -15.29
N ASP A 57 -2.95 -6.04 -16.57
CA ASP A 57 -1.84 -6.53 -17.39
C ASP A 57 -1.68 -5.62 -18.61
N SER A 58 -0.61 -4.85 -18.64
CA SER A 58 -0.31 -3.92 -19.73
C SER A 58 0.00 -4.60 -21.06
N LEU A 59 0.39 -5.87 -21.03
CA LEU A 59 0.76 -6.66 -22.20
C LEU A 59 -0.42 -7.40 -22.81
N SER A 60 -1.50 -7.58 -22.05
CA SER A 60 -2.72 -8.23 -22.52
C SER A 60 -3.59 -7.28 -23.36
N THR A 61 -4.26 -7.83 -24.37
CA THR A 61 -5.31 -7.12 -25.11
C THR A 61 -6.49 -6.76 -24.20
N ASP A 62 -6.77 -7.65 -23.25
CA ASP A 62 -7.82 -7.45 -22.23
C ASP A 62 -7.17 -7.01 -20.91
N LYS A 63 -6.73 -5.78 -20.87
CA LYS A 63 -5.91 -5.19 -19.81
C LYS A 63 -6.35 -5.45 -18.36
N TYR A 64 -7.60 -5.86 -18.15
CA TYR A 64 -8.16 -6.07 -16.81
C TYR A 64 -8.83 -7.43 -16.70
N THR A 65 -8.43 -8.21 -15.70
CA THR A 65 -9.10 -9.46 -15.32
C THR A 65 -9.72 -9.33 -13.93
N ILE A 66 -10.89 -9.94 -13.76
CA ILE A 66 -11.62 -9.93 -12.48
C ILE A 66 -11.49 -11.31 -11.84
N ASN A 67 -11.10 -11.35 -10.56
CA ASN A 67 -10.94 -12.58 -9.77
C ASN A 67 -9.99 -13.62 -10.39
N GLY A 68 -9.10 -13.22 -11.26
CA GLY A 68 -8.22 -14.15 -11.98
C GLY A 68 -8.96 -15.13 -12.89
N LEU A 69 -10.24 -14.88 -13.20
CA LEU A 69 -11.09 -15.79 -13.95
C LEU A 69 -10.82 -15.77 -15.47
N GLY A 70 -9.82 -15.01 -15.89
CA GLY A 70 -9.26 -15.01 -17.24
C GLY A 70 -10.30 -14.79 -18.35
N GLU A 71 -10.97 -15.87 -18.76
CA GLU A 71 -11.93 -15.83 -19.86
C GLU A 71 -13.39 -15.67 -19.43
N SER A 72 -13.70 -15.78 -18.13
CA SER A 72 -15.09 -15.87 -17.67
C SER A 72 -15.73 -14.55 -17.25
N ALA A 73 -14.95 -13.50 -17.00
CA ALA A 73 -15.48 -12.16 -16.75
C ALA A 73 -14.41 -11.10 -17.04
N LYS A 74 -14.64 -10.29 -18.05
CA LYS A 74 -13.78 -9.19 -18.45
C LYS A 74 -14.60 -7.91 -18.54
N PHE A 75 -13.93 -6.77 -18.37
CA PHE A 75 -14.58 -5.49 -18.61
C PHE A 75 -14.78 -5.26 -20.13
N THR A 76 -15.99 -4.89 -20.51
CA THR A 76 -16.27 -4.38 -21.86
C THR A 76 -15.86 -2.92 -21.90
N THR A 77 -14.67 -2.63 -22.45
CA THR A 77 -14.08 -1.28 -22.41
C THR A 77 -14.93 -0.21 -23.06
N SER A 78 -15.64 -0.54 -24.15
CA SER A 78 -16.56 0.39 -24.84
C SER A 78 -17.75 0.80 -23.99
N ASN A 79 -18.17 -0.05 -23.06
CA ASN A 79 -19.36 0.14 -22.22
C ASN A 79 -18.99 0.28 -20.72
N SER A 80 -17.76 0.67 -20.45
CA SER A 80 -17.29 0.96 -19.09
C SER A 80 -17.20 2.46 -18.84
N ASN A 81 -17.03 2.83 -17.57
CA ASN A 81 -17.02 4.24 -17.12
C ASN A 81 -18.33 5.00 -17.36
N ILE A 82 -19.46 4.31 -17.39
CA ILE A 82 -20.77 4.92 -17.51
C ILE A 82 -21.07 5.68 -16.22
N LEU A 83 -21.09 7.01 -16.28
CA LEU A 83 -21.38 7.84 -15.12
C LEU A 83 -22.85 7.70 -14.72
N SER A 84 -23.11 7.31 -13.50
CA SER A 84 -24.42 7.31 -12.87
C SER A 84 -24.49 8.34 -11.74
N LYS A 85 -25.66 8.50 -11.13
CA LYS A 85 -25.86 9.44 -10.01
C LYS A 85 -24.91 9.16 -8.83
N ASN A 86 -24.60 7.90 -8.56
CA ASN A 86 -23.90 7.47 -7.36
C ASN A 86 -22.52 6.83 -7.63
N GLY A 87 -22.02 6.91 -8.87
CA GLY A 87 -20.72 6.34 -9.23
C GLY A 87 -20.62 5.91 -10.67
N TYR A 88 -19.73 4.99 -10.96
CA TYR A 88 -19.52 4.44 -12.29
C TYR A 88 -20.10 3.04 -12.39
N VAL A 89 -20.64 2.74 -13.58
CA VAL A 89 -21.05 1.39 -13.98
C VAL A 89 -20.10 0.88 -15.04
N HIS A 90 -19.72 -0.38 -14.91
CA HIS A 90 -18.85 -1.07 -15.85
C HIS A 90 -19.56 -2.33 -16.33
N GLU A 91 -19.67 -2.49 -17.64
CA GLU A 91 -20.17 -3.73 -18.22
C GLU A 91 -19.08 -4.80 -18.18
N ILE A 92 -19.49 -6.02 -17.87
CA ILE A 92 -18.64 -7.21 -17.94
C ILE A 92 -19.26 -8.18 -18.97
N ASP A 93 -18.41 -8.90 -19.69
CA ASP A 93 -18.81 -9.79 -20.79
C ASP A 93 -19.21 -11.20 -20.36
N GLY A 94 -19.14 -11.48 -19.07
CA GLY A 94 -19.38 -12.79 -18.54
C GLY A 94 -20.05 -12.82 -17.17
N TRP A 95 -20.30 -14.03 -16.71
CA TRP A 95 -20.84 -14.28 -15.40
C TRP A 95 -19.79 -14.14 -14.31
N LEU A 96 -20.02 -13.31 -13.30
CA LEU A 96 -19.15 -13.11 -12.17
C LEU A 96 -19.72 -13.80 -10.92
N PRO A 97 -19.33 -15.05 -10.64
CA PRO A 97 -19.81 -15.75 -9.44
C PRO A 97 -19.22 -15.10 -8.18
N VAL A 98 -19.95 -15.22 -7.07
CA VAL A 98 -19.38 -14.91 -5.75
C VAL A 98 -18.25 -15.90 -5.48
N TRP A 99 -17.07 -15.40 -5.28
CA TRP A 99 -15.85 -16.19 -5.24
C TRP A 99 -15.06 -15.92 -3.95
N GLU A 100 -14.44 -16.96 -3.40
CA GLU A 100 -13.50 -16.81 -2.29
C GLU A 100 -12.09 -16.62 -2.85
N PRO A 101 -11.48 -15.47 -2.63
CA PRO A 101 -10.20 -15.15 -3.24
C PRO A 101 -9.08 -16.01 -2.66
N LYS A 102 -8.16 -16.41 -3.52
CA LYS A 102 -6.90 -17.01 -3.09
C LYS A 102 -5.92 -15.91 -2.69
N GLN A 103 -5.01 -16.25 -1.79
CA GLN A 103 -3.90 -15.37 -1.43
C GLN A 103 -3.20 -14.86 -2.69
N SER A 104 -2.93 -13.58 -2.73
CA SER A 104 -2.18 -12.92 -3.80
C SER A 104 -1.18 -11.96 -3.20
N THR A 105 -0.13 -11.65 -3.95
CA THR A 105 0.82 -10.60 -3.56
C THR A 105 0.10 -9.26 -3.51
N VAL A 106 0.26 -8.55 -2.40
CA VAL A 106 -0.23 -7.19 -2.22
C VAL A 106 0.97 -6.27 -2.11
N VAL A 107 1.10 -5.35 -3.03
CA VAL A 107 2.09 -4.27 -2.95
C VAL A 107 1.34 -3.02 -2.50
N TRP A 108 1.70 -2.57 -1.31
CA TRP A 108 1.10 -1.39 -0.71
C TRP A 108 2.06 -0.21 -0.89
N ASP A 109 1.81 0.60 -1.89
CA ASP A 109 2.45 1.90 -2.04
C ASP A 109 1.99 2.82 -0.90
N LEU A 110 2.93 3.33 -0.13
CA LEU A 110 2.62 4.12 1.06
C LEU A 110 2.10 5.52 0.71
N ALA A 111 2.24 5.96 -0.53
CA ALA A 111 1.64 7.19 -1.05
C ALA A 111 0.21 6.98 -1.61
N ASP A 112 -0.25 5.73 -1.83
CA ASP A 112 -1.53 5.45 -2.52
C ASP A 112 -2.76 5.72 -1.64
N TYR A 113 -2.96 6.98 -1.30
CA TYR A 113 -4.14 7.48 -0.62
C TYR A 113 -4.77 8.64 -1.38
N SER A 114 -6.09 8.68 -1.43
CA SER A 114 -6.83 9.77 -2.08
C SER A 114 -6.51 11.14 -1.48
N GLU A 115 -6.24 11.21 -0.19
CA GLU A 115 -5.83 12.45 0.50
C GLU A 115 -4.47 12.95 0.02
N VAL A 116 -3.50 12.05 -0.17
CA VAL A 116 -2.18 12.37 -0.72
C VAL A 116 -2.32 12.86 -2.16
N LYS A 117 -3.08 12.14 -2.98
CA LYS A 117 -3.38 12.54 -4.37
C LYS A 117 -3.98 13.95 -4.45
N ASN A 118 -4.91 14.27 -3.56
CA ASN A 118 -5.55 15.58 -3.53
C ASN A 118 -4.59 16.71 -3.10
N GLU A 119 -3.69 16.42 -2.15
CA GLU A 119 -2.72 17.43 -1.68
C GLU A 119 -1.59 17.65 -2.69
N VAL A 120 -1.13 16.60 -3.37
CA VAL A 120 -0.03 16.66 -4.34
C VAL A 120 -0.49 17.16 -5.72
N GLY A 121 -1.67 16.76 -6.15
CA GLY A 121 -2.24 17.20 -7.43
C GLY A 121 -1.56 16.56 -8.65
N ALA A 122 -1.06 17.38 -9.57
CA ALA A 122 -0.55 16.92 -10.87
C ALA A 122 0.76 16.11 -10.79
N ASP A 123 1.55 16.30 -9.74
CA ASP A 123 2.83 15.60 -9.55
C ASP A 123 2.69 14.28 -8.78
N TYR A 124 1.45 13.88 -8.49
CA TYR A 124 1.14 12.61 -7.84
C TYR A 124 1.35 11.45 -8.81
N HIS A 125 2.15 10.48 -8.41
CA HIS A 125 2.51 9.30 -9.21
C HIS A 125 3.01 9.69 -10.61
N PRO A 126 4.20 10.31 -10.74
CA PRO A 126 4.73 10.68 -12.04
C PRO A 126 4.89 9.45 -12.95
N LEU A 127 4.72 9.63 -14.24
CA LEU A 127 4.82 8.54 -15.23
C LEU A 127 6.28 8.14 -15.51
N GLU A 128 7.22 8.99 -15.13
CA GLU A 128 8.67 8.80 -15.30
C GLU A 128 9.44 9.53 -14.19
N PRO A 129 10.69 9.14 -13.92
CA PRO A 129 11.52 9.83 -12.94
C PRO A 129 11.68 11.30 -13.30
N VAL A 130 11.55 12.18 -12.31
CA VAL A 130 11.67 13.62 -12.52
C VAL A 130 13.11 14.09 -12.61
N ALA A 131 13.36 15.19 -13.31
CA ALA A 131 14.69 15.79 -13.38
C ALA A 131 15.10 16.42 -12.02
N SER A 132 14.13 16.94 -11.27
CA SER A 132 14.33 17.56 -9.95
C SER A 132 13.20 17.14 -9.03
N GLU A 133 13.56 16.59 -7.86
CA GLU A 133 12.57 16.15 -6.85
C GLU A 133 11.67 17.32 -6.43
N GLN A 134 10.38 17.05 -6.39
CA GLN A 134 9.37 17.93 -5.83
C GLN A 134 8.96 17.37 -4.47
N LYS A 135 8.67 18.27 -3.54
CA LYS A 135 8.37 17.95 -2.15
C LYS A 135 7.06 18.61 -1.73
N TYR A 136 6.14 17.82 -1.20
CA TYR A 136 4.82 18.27 -0.77
C TYR A 136 4.60 17.88 0.68
N ASN A 137 4.30 18.87 1.52
CA ASN A 137 4.03 18.65 2.92
C ASN A 137 2.63 18.03 3.12
N LEU A 138 2.58 16.90 3.82
CA LEU A 138 1.36 16.14 4.07
C LEU A 138 0.76 16.40 5.46
N SER A 139 0.99 17.56 6.06
CA SER A 139 0.50 17.88 7.41
C SER A 139 -1.03 17.89 7.56
N LYS A 140 -1.75 17.98 6.43
CA LYS A 140 -3.22 18.03 6.42
C LYS A 140 -3.89 16.69 6.16
N VAL A 141 -3.13 15.68 5.74
CA VAL A 141 -3.72 14.37 5.47
C VAL A 141 -3.92 13.60 6.77
N THR A 142 -4.97 12.79 6.83
CA THR A 142 -5.35 12.01 8.02
C THR A 142 -5.06 10.52 7.88
N CYS A 143 -4.69 10.07 6.69
CA CYS A 143 -4.32 8.68 6.43
C CYS A 143 -3.05 8.24 7.17
N TYR A 144 -2.21 9.18 7.61
CA TYR A 144 -1.07 8.94 8.50
C TYR A 144 -1.38 9.50 9.89
N THR A 145 -1.86 8.65 10.79
CA THR A 145 -2.02 9.07 12.19
C THR A 145 -0.66 9.10 12.85
N SER A 146 -0.13 10.31 13.09
CA SER A 146 1.20 10.50 13.64
C SER A 146 1.16 11.06 15.06
N LEU A 147 2.09 10.57 15.90
CA LEU A 147 2.42 11.16 17.20
C LEU A 147 3.88 11.59 17.16
N ILE A 148 4.14 12.85 17.46
CA ILE A 148 5.49 13.37 17.59
C ILE A 148 6.03 13.00 18.97
N GLY A 149 7.28 12.55 19.03
CA GLY A 149 7.89 12.11 20.28
C GLY A 149 8.03 13.26 21.30
N GLU A 150 7.69 13.00 22.56
CA GLU A 150 7.65 13.99 23.65
C GLU A 150 9.00 14.64 23.99
N SER A 151 10.12 14.00 23.63
CA SER A 151 11.44 14.52 23.93
C SER A 151 11.87 15.74 23.11
N ASP A 152 11.05 16.11 22.11
CA ASP A 152 11.37 17.22 21.22
C ASP A 152 10.56 18.49 21.56
N THR A 153 10.70 18.95 22.78
CA THR A 153 10.11 20.22 23.21
C THR A 153 10.78 21.44 22.59
N LYS A 154 11.85 21.26 21.82
CA LYS A 154 12.69 22.38 21.38
C LYS A 154 12.46 22.86 19.96
N ASN A 155 11.88 22.05 19.06
CA ASN A 155 11.66 22.53 17.68
C ASN A 155 10.67 21.65 16.89
N ASN A 156 9.39 21.96 16.92
CA ASN A 156 8.37 21.38 16.01
C ASN A 156 8.69 21.56 14.51
N SER A 157 9.66 22.40 14.15
CA SER A 157 10.06 22.66 12.76
C SER A 157 10.83 21.52 12.10
N TYR A 158 11.26 20.53 12.87
CA TYR A 158 11.97 19.36 12.35
C TYR A 158 11.08 18.16 12.05
N HIS A 159 9.82 18.18 12.50
CA HIS A 159 8.89 17.07 12.28
C HIS A 159 8.04 17.34 11.06
N TYR A 160 7.99 16.36 10.17
CA TYR A 160 7.23 16.47 8.94
C TYR A 160 6.89 15.10 8.38
N ILE A 161 5.82 15.07 7.61
CA ILE A 161 5.50 14.00 6.68
C ILE A 161 5.40 14.64 5.32
N ASP A 162 6.19 14.16 4.37
CA ASP A 162 6.25 14.73 3.03
C ASP A 162 6.10 13.63 1.97
N TYR A 163 5.42 13.95 0.90
CA TYR A 163 5.52 13.22 -0.36
C TYR A 163 6.66 13.80 -1.18
N VAL A 164 7.46 12.93 -1.81
CA VAL A 164 8.63 13.36 -2.60
C VAL A 164 8.72 12.55 -3.88
N THR A 165 8.77 13.22 -5.03
CA THR A 165 9.02 12.58 -6.32
C THR A 165 10.46 12.11 -6.46
N CYS A 166 10.72 11.04 -7.23
CA CYS A 166 12.02 10.43 -7.36
C CYS A 166 12.73 10.74 -8.68
N LYS A 167 14.04 10.97 -8.60
CA LYS A 167 14.91 11.11 -9.76
C LYS A 167 15.29 9.77 -10.37
N SER A 168 15.96 9.80 -11.51
CA SER A 168 16.37 8.61 -12.28
C SER A 168 17.26 7.62 -11.52
N ASN A 169 18.06 8.08 -10.54
CA ASN A 169 18.85 7.20 -9.68
C ASN A 169 18.00 6.43 -8.64
N LEU A 170 16.74 6.83 -8.45
CA LEU A 170 15.74 6.22 -7.57
C LEU A 170 14.56 5.62 -8.34
N LYS A 171 14.75 5.35 -9.63
CA LYS A 171 13.71 4.86 -10.55
C LYS A 171 13.12 3.49 -10.17
N ALA A 172 13.72 2.78 -9.22
CA ALA A 172 13.18 1.52 -8.71
C ALA A 172 12.10 1.72 -7.64
N ALA A 173 11.86 2.97 -7.18
CA ALA A 173 10.70 3.29 -6.35
C ALA A 173 9.42 3.15 -7.17
N ILE A 174 8.38 2.58 -6.55
CA ILE A 174 7.08 2.45 -7.19
C ILE A 174 6.52 3.84 -7.50
N ASN A 175 5.91 3.99 -8.66
CA ASN A 175 5.34 5.27 -9.12
C ASN A 175 6.31 6.47 -9.10
N TYR A 176 7.61 6.19 -8.98
CA TYR A 176 8.69 7.19 -8.91
C TYR A 176 8.48 8.24 -7.81
N ASP A 177 8.01 7.78 -6.65
CA ASP A 177 7.83 8.62 -5.48
C ASP A 177 8.13 7.87 -4.17
N ARG A 178 7.99 8.57 -3.07
CA ARG A 178 8.13 8.02 -1.72
C ARG A 178 7.49 8.93 -0.68
N VAL A 179 7.20 8.39 0.48
CA VAL A 179 6.78 9.17 1.64
C VAL A 179 7.92 9.26 2.64
N VAL A 180 8.14 10.46 3.15
CA VAL A 180 9.21 10.77 4.10
C VAL A 180 8.59 11.08 5.44
N PHE A 181 8.96 10.30 6.46
CA PHE A 181 8.48 10.47 7.82
C PHE A 181 9.61 10.92 8.74
N ASN A 182 9.50 12.10 9.32
CA ASN A 182 10.34 12.57 10.41
C ASN A 182 9.45 12.90 11.61
N VAL A 183 9.33 11.97 12.54
CA VAL A 183 8.45 12.07 13.71
C VAL A 183 9.18 12.14 15.04
N GLY A 184 10.51 12.18 15.00
CA GLY A 184 11.36 12.31 16.20
C GLY A 184 11.45 11.03 17.04
N TYR A 185 12.25 11.10 18.11
CA TYR A 185 12.44 10.01 19.06
C TYR A 185 11.13 9.72 19.81
N MET A 186 10.76 8.45 19.92
CA MET A 186 9.46 7.97 20.42
C MET A 186 8.25 8.43 19.59
N GLY A 187 8.50 9.11 18.48
CA GLY A 187 7.44 9.42 17.51
C GLY A 187 6.95 8.16 16.78
N SER A 188 5.70 8.19 16.36
CA SER A 188 5.08 7.05 15.68
C SER A 188 4.20 7.49 14.52
N VAL A 189 4.02 6.57 13.57
CA VAL A 189 3.04 6.69 12.51
C VAL A 189 2.23 5.41 12.45
N GLU A 190 0.92 5.57 12.33
CA GLU A 190 -0.03 4.48 12.14
C GLU A 190 -0.76 4.68 10.81
N MET A 191 -0.87 3.61 10.05
CA MET A 191 -1.48 3.57 8.73
C MET A 191 -2.36 2.34 8.61
N LYS A 192 -3.33 2.40 7.70
CA LYS A 192 -4.20 1.27 7.39
C LYS A 192 -3.75 0.63 6.08
N THR A 193 -3.46 -0.68 6.10
CA THR A 193 -3.09 -1.42 4.91
C THR A 193 -4.25 -1.47 3.91
N PRO A 194 -3.99 -1.75 2.63
CA PRO A 194 -5.01 -2.31 1.74
C PRO A 194 -5.61 -3.59 2.34
N THR A 195 -6.70 -4.06 1.77
CA THR A 195 -7.27 -5.36 2.13
C THR A 195 -6.27 -6.46 1.77
N ILE A 196 -5.98 -7.32 2.75
CA ILE A 196 -5.12 -8.50 2.60
C ILE A 196 -6.01 -9.73 2.76
N ILE A 197 -5.89 -10.68 1.85
CA ILE A 197 -6.63 -11.94 1.92
C ILE A 197 -6.06 -12.78 3.06
N LYS A 198 -6.93 -13.42 3.87
CA LYS A 198 -6.51 -14.31 4.97
C LYS A 198 -5.43 -15.30 4.53
N GLY A 199 -4.45 -15.55 5.38
CA GLY A 199 -3.38 -16.51 5.14
C GLY A 199 -2.02 -16.07 5.67
N LYS A 200 -0.97 -16.78 5.26
CA LYS A 200 0.41 -16.55 5.71
C LYS A 200 1.18 -15.73 4.69
N TYR A 201 1.86 -14.70 5.15
CA TYR A 201 2.61 -13.79 4.28
C TYR A 201 4.00 -13.48 4.85
N LYS A 202 4.97 -13.45 3.96
CA LYS A 202 6.23 -12.74 4.17
C LYS A 202 6.01 -11.26 3.89
N VAL A 203 6.54 -10.37 4.74
CA VAL A 203 6.38 -8.93 4.58
C VAL A 203 7.74 -8.28 4.36
N THR A 204 7.86 -7.52 3.29
CA THR A 204 9.07 -6.77 2.95
C THR A 204 8.77 -5.28 2.86
N LEU A 205 9.74 -4.48 3.30
CA LEU A 205 9.71 -3.02 3.22
C LEU A 205 10.68 -2.55 2.14
N SER A 206 10.21 -1.78 1.19
CA SER A 206 11.03 -1.04 0.24
C SER A 206 11.26 0.38 0.74
N PHE A 207 12.50 0.84 0.69
CA PHE A 207 12.88 2.16 1.18
C PHE A 207 13.95 2.79 0.31
N VAL A 208 14.01 4.12 0.32
CA VAL A 208 15.04 4.89 -0.36
C VAL A 208 16.18 5.19 0.61
N TYR A 209 17.38 4.77 0.24
CA TYR A 209 18.59 5.17 0.92
C TYR A 209 19.19 6.42 0.26
N LEU A 210 19.44 7.43 1.07
CA LEU A 210 20.15 8.63 0.67
C LEU A 210 21.41 8.76 1.53
N THR A 211 22.54 9.07 0.90
CA THR A 211 23.86 9.08 1.56
C THR A 211 24.00 10.08 2.70
N ASP A 212 23.14 11.08 2.77
CA ASP A 212 23.11 12.11 3.80
C ASP A 212 21.98 11.92 4.85
N HIS A 213 21.20 10.81 4.78
CA HIS A 213 20.13 10.50 5.71
C HIS A 213 20.55 9.42 6.71
N SER A 214 20.92 9.85 7.89
CA SER A 214 21.57 9.02 8.91
C SER A 214 20.73 7.86 9.43
N PHE A 215 19.39 8.02 9.55
CA PHE A 215 18.53 6.97 10.08
C PHE A 215 18.57 5.70 9.21
N MET A 216 18.31 5.83 7.92
CA MET A 216 18.28 4.67 7.02
C MET A 216 19.65 4.02 6.91
N ARG A 217 20.72 4.81 6.93
CA ARG A 217 22.08 4.31 6.96
C ARG A 217 22.37 3.49 8.21
N GLN A 218 22.04 3.99 9.38
CA GLN A 218 22.25 3.29 10.64
C GLN A 218 21.43 2.00 10.71
N MET A 219 20.18 2.03 10.23
CA MET A 219 19.35 0.84 10.15
C MET A 219 19.96 -0.23 9.23
N THR A 220 20.53 0.16 8.10
CA THR A 220 21.16 -0.77 7.15
C THR A 220 22.52 -1.27 7.59
N ASP A 221 23.29 -0.47 8.33
CA ASP A 221 24.61 -0.85 8.86
C ASP A 221 24.50 -1.66 10.17
N GLY A 222 23.32 -1.85 10.73
CA GLY A 222 23.09 -2.50 12.00
C GLY A 222 23.60 -1.73 13.22
N ASN A 223 23.94 -0.46 13.08
CA ASN A 223 24.55 0.39 14.10
C ASN A 223 23.58 1.41 14.74
N GLY A 224 22.30 1.29 14.46
CA GLY A 224 21.27 2.21 14.94
C GLY A 224 20.03 2.16 14.07
N GLY A 225 19.31 3.27 14.02
CA GLY A 225 18.03 3.31 13.31
C GLY A 225 16.98 2.44 13.98
N LEU A 226 17.00 2.36 15.31
CA LEU A 226 16.12 1.50 16.10
C LEU A 226 14.66 1.89 15.89
N MET A 227 13.89 0.95 15.40
CA MET A 227 12.48 1.11 15.12
C MET A 227 11.70 -0.11 15.59
N LYS A 228 10.53 0.10 16.18
CA LYS A 228 9.55 -0.94 16.48
C LYS A 228 8.45 -0.87 15.43
N MET A 229 8.08 -2.01 14.87
CA MET A 229 6.94 -2.13 13.95
C MET A 229 5.93 -3.13 14.51
N THR A 230 4.64 -2.87 14.27
CA THR A 230 3.54 -3.75 14.67
C THR A 230 2.49 -3.82 13.57
N ILE A 231 1.82 -4.98 13.49
CA ILE A 231 0.60 -5.17 12.72
C ILE A 231 -0.49 -5.57 13.73
N ASP A 232 -1.59 -4.82 13.77
CA ASP A 232 -2.73 -4.99 14.69
C ASP A 232 -2.33 -5.00 16.17
N ASP A 233 -1.36 -4.15 16.55
CA ASP A 233 -0.75 -4.09 17.89
C ASP A 233 -0.13 -5.40 18.39
N ALA A 234 -0.13 -6.42 17.56
CA ALA A 234 0.52 -7.71 17.74
C ALA A 234 1.74 -7.80 16.82
N ASN A 235 2.20 -8.98 16.47
CA ASN A 235 3.26 -9.20 15.48
C ASN A 235 4.38 -8.14 15.57
N VAL A 236 5.04 -8.08 16.73
CA VAL A 236 6.03 -7.04 17.04
C VAL A 236 7.37 -7.43 16.42
N THR A 237 7.97 -6.52 15.68
CA THR A 237 9.37 -6.63 15.25
C THR A 237 10.16 -5.40 15.62
N TYR A 238 11.44 -5.58 15.92
CA TYR A 238 12.37 -4.50 16.22
C TYR A 238 13.53 -4.57 15.25
N ASN A 239 14.04 -3.39 14.85
CA ASN A 239 15.18 -3.32 13.93
C ASN A 239 15.02 -4.34 12.81
N SER A 240 13.99 -4.24 12.05
CA SER A 240 13.74 -5.19 10.96
C SER A 240 15.04 -5.61 10.30
N PRO A 241 15.16 -6.84 9.82
CA PRO A 241 16.42 -7.29 9.23
C PRO A 241 16.90 -6.25 8.23
N TYR A 242 18.01 -5.66 8.51
CA TYR A 242 18.61 -4.70 7.63
C TYR A 242 19.07 -5.39 6.35
N THR A 243 19.04 -4.66 5.25
CA THR A 243 19.65 -5.13 4.00
C THR A 243 21.00 -4.46 3.82
N THR A 244 21.93 -5.15 3.17
CA THR A 244 23.22 -4.56 2.84
C THR A 244 23.02 -3.47 1.77
N VAL A 245 23.35 -2.25 2.14
CA VAL A 245 23.28 -1.09 1.25
C VAL A 245 24.69 -0.77 0.78
N ASN A 246 24.86 -0.47 -0.50
CA ASN A 246 26.07 0.17 -0.96
C ASN A 246 26.07 1.65 -0.50
N SER A 247 26.73 1.94 0.59
CA SER A 247 26.72 3.25 1.24
C SER A 247 27.30 4.38 0.38
N ALA A 248 27.94 4.08 -0.75
CA ALA A 248 28.46 5.07 -1.68
C ALA A 248 27.40 5.64 -2.63
N PHE A 249 26.24 4.95 -2.77
CA PHE A 249 25.23 5.32 -3.78
C PHE A 249 23.83 5.38 -3.16
N ALA A 250 23.11 6.46 -3.46
CA ALA A 250 21.68 6.50 -3.21
C ALA A 250 20.95 5.45 -4.07
N GLY A 251 19.92 4.84 -3.54
CA GLY A 251 19.17 3.79 -4.24
C GLY A 251 17.93 3.33 -3.48
N VAL A 252 17.16 2.46 -4.10
CA VAL A 252 16.01 1.80 -3.50
C VAL A 252 16.41 0.39 -3.07
N TYR A 253 16.13 0.06 -1.83
CA TYR A 253 16.51 -1.20 -1.21
C TYR A 253 15.30 -1.85 -0.54
N THR A 254 15.33 -3.17 -0.43
CA THR A 254 14.24 -3.95 0.19
C THR A 254 14.77 -4.74 1.38
N SER A 255 14.02 -4.73 2.47
CA SER A 255 14.33 -5.49 3.69
C SER A 255 13.13 -6.33 4.11
N THR A 256 13.35 -7.57 4.55
CA THR A 256 12.29 -8.37 5.15
C THR A 256 12.02 -7.86 6.56
N ILE A 257 10.78 -7.47 6.83
CA ILE A 257 10.35 -6.99 8.15
C ILE A 257 9.63 -8.07 8.96
N TYR A 258 9.00 -9.02 8.28
CA TYR A 258 8.46 -10.23 8.88
C TYR A 258 8.71 -11.40 7.95
N ASP A 259 9.33 -12.46 8.45
CA ASP A 259 9.46 -13.72 7.71
C ASP A 259 8.10 -14.38 7.51
N GLN A 260 7.20 -14.24 8.50
CA GLN A 260 5.84 -14.71 8.43
C GLN A 260 4.92 -13.89 9.33
N VAL A 261 3.76 -13.53 8.78
CA VAL A 261 2.59 -13.03 9.52
C VAL A 261 1.37 -13.82 9.09
N ASP A 262 0.53 -14.23 10.06
CA ASP A 262 -0.69 -14.98 9.81
C ASP A 262 -1.90 -14.05 9.95
N PHE A 263 -2.62 -13.83 8.85
CA PHE A 263 -3.89 -13.13 8.84
C PHE A 263 -5.04 -14.13 8.90
N SER A 264 -5.82 -14.10 9.97
CA SER A 264 -6.98 -15.00 10.16
C SER A 264 -8.20 -14.57 9.36
N GLU A 265 -8.26 -13.31 8.95
CA GLU A 265 -9.39 -12.71 8.25
C GLU A 265 -8.92 -11.92 7.02
N THR A 266 -9.77 -11.88 5.99
CA THR A 266 -9.59 -11.01 4.84
C THR A 266 -10.04 -9.60 5.20
N SER A 267 -9.10 -8.72 5.50
CA SER A 267 -9.37 -7.34 5.97
C SER A 267 -8.19 -6.40 5.73
N SER A 268 -8.42 -5.13 6.02
CA SER A 268 -7.33 -4.17 6.19
C SER A 268 -6.82 -4.22 7.62
N HIS A 269 -5.52 -4.07 7.78
CA HIS A 269 -4.82 -4.19 9.05
C HIS A 269 -4.18 -2.86 9.45
N LYS A 270 -3.98 -2.67 10.74
CA LYS A 270 -3.28 -1.52 11.28
C LYS A 270 -1.77 -1.77 11.28
N PHE A 271 -1.03 -1.01 10.48
CA PHE A 271 0.43 -1.00 10.52
C PHE A 271 0.91 0.21 11.30
N LYS A 272 1.81 0.01 12.24
CA LYS A 272 2.38 1.08 13.04
C LYS A 272 3.89 0.91 13.17
N PHE A 273 4.63 2.01 13.04
CA PHE A 273 6.01 2.06 13.46
C PHE A 273 6.25 3.14 14.51
N VAL A 274 7.25 2.93 15.35
CA VAL A 274 7.71 3.83 16.40
C VAL A 274 9.22 3.99 16.28
N VAL A 275 9.71 5.21 16.22
CA VAL A 275 11.15 5.52 16.16
C VAL A 275 11.72 5.45 17.58
N LEU A 276 12.63 4.51 17.82
CA LEU A 276 13.23 4.28 19.15
C LEU A 276 14.67 4.76 19.25
N ASP A 277 15.25 5.30 18.18
CA ASP A 277 16.61 5.79 18.20
C ASP A 277 16.67 7.22 18.77
N PRO A 278 17.42 7.45 19.88
CA PRO A 278 17.53 8.75 20.52
C PRO A 278 18.11 9.85 19.61
N ALA A 279 18.90 9.49 18.59
CA ALA A 279 19.45 10.47 17.65
C ALA A 279 18.36 11.19 16.84
N ALA A 280 17.16 10.61 16.73
CA ALA A 280 16.01 11.23 16.09
C ALA A 280 15.54 12.52 16.80
N SER A 281 15.88 12.71 18.07
CA SER A 281 15.50 13.92 18.83
C SER A 281 16.26 15.18 18.43
N THR A 282 17.41 15.04 17.79
CA THR A 282 18.32 16.17 17.52
C THR A 282 18.73 16.31 16.06
N ASN A 283 18.41 15.34 15.22
CA ASN A 283 18.86 15.28 13.84
C ASN A 283 17.71 15.47 12.85
N SER A 284 17.62 16.62 12.21
CA SER A 284 16.60 16.95 11.20
C SER A 284 16.63 16.05 9.95
N LYS A 285 17.76 15.37 9.72
CA LYS A 285 17.90 14.39 8.61
C LYS A 285 17.60 12.95 9.05
N PHE A 286 17.13 12.76 10.26
CA PHE A 286 16.80 11.45 10.81
C PHE A 286 15.38 11.05 10.41
N SER A 287 15.17 10.84 9.13
CA SER A 287 13.86 10.54 8.53
C SER A 287 13.84 9.18 7.85
N LEU A 288 12.66 8.55 7.89
CA LEU A 288 12.35 7.34 7.13
C LEU A 288 11.93 7.73 5.71
N GLN A 289 12.59 7.18 4.72
CA GLN A 289 12.32 7.39 3.29
C GLN A 289 11.66 6.14 2.75
N LEU A 290 10.33 6.01 2.89
CA LEU A 290 9.62 4.77 2.61
C LEU A 290 8.90 4.82 1.25
N ASP A 291 9.00 3.71 0.52
CA ASP A 291 8.38 3.49 -0.79
C ASP A 291 7.12 2.62 -0.63
N CYS A 292 7.28 1.32 -0.46
CA CYS A 292 6.16 0.42 -0.36
C CYS A 292 6.39 -0.72 0.65
N ILE A 293 5.30 -1.37 1.04
CA ILE A 293 5.32 -2.64 1.80
C ILE A 293 4.69 -3.72 0.93
N THR A 294 5.39 -4.84 0.77
CA THR A 294 4.91 -5.97 -0.02
C THR A 294 4.58 -7.15 0.90
N PHE A 295 3.37 -7.66 0.75
CA PHE A 295 2.91 -8.88 1.38
C PHE A 295 2.93 -10.00 0.34
N THR A 296 3.84 -10.95 0.48
CA THR A 296 4.01 -12.07 -0.44
C THR A 296 3.46 -13.35 0.20
N PRO A 297 2.49 -14.05 -0.42
CA PRO A 297 1.97 -15.30 0.12
C PRO A 297 3.08 -16.33 0.33
N ILE A 298 3.01 -17.03 1.47
CA ILE A 298 3.83 -18.21 1.72
C ILE A 298 3.00 -19.42 1.30
N THR A 299 3.38 -20.04 0.19
CA THR A 299 2.81 -21.32 -0.25
C THR A 299 3.44 -22.45 0.55
N GLU A 300 2.61 -23.32 1.12
CA GLU A 300 3.06 -24.56 1.77
C GLU A 300 3.62 -25.56 0.75
#